data_55886ee17dba19fc0a708a71bac83490
#
_entry.id   55886ee17dba19fc0a708a71bac83490
#
_cell.length_a   1.000
_cell.length_b   1.000
_cell.length_c   1.000
_cell.angle_alpha   90.00
_cell.angle_beta   90.00
_cell.angle_gamma   90.00
#
_symmetry.space_group_name_H-M   'P 1'
#
loop_
_entity.id
_entity.type
_entity.pdbx_description
1 polymer ?
#
loop_
_entity_poly.entity_id
_entity_poly.type
_entity_poly.pdbx_seq_one_letter_code
_entity_poly.pdbx_strand_id
1 'polypeptide(L)'
;MFRIILGGVLTLGAAMSAAAQDHSAHAQHQAHGAHSEHEGHAAHHQHHHTDKLVLAETGEAVENPFHPVRLLLSSEESMGEVAIYEFILPPQSPGSPPHTHSREDEYFYVLQGTLDILSDGSVKRISEGDFAALKRGNAHMFWNGSDTETQLLMMTTGASFEQFLESVSPRLAEARPASPEAAGAVIGQLAAEHGIEISMEMMPAAAAPYYAPPPAE
;
A
#
# COMPACT_ATOMS: atom_id res chain seq x y z
N MET A 1 -48.43 6.46 20.31
CA MET A 1 -48.49 7.59 21.25
C MET A 1 -47.13 8.23 21.29
N PHE A 2 -46.99 9.37 20.59
CA PHE A 2 -46.52 10.67 21.07
C PHE A 2 -45.08 10.72 21.58
N ARG A 3 -44.17 11.55 21.15
CA ARG A 3 -44.25 12.94 20.65
C ARG A 3 -42.94 13.34 19.97
N ILE A 4 -43.06 14.08 18.88
CA ILE A 4 -42.04 14.90 18.19
C ILE A 4 -41.73 16.11 19.08
N ILE A 5 -40.44 16.51 19.17
CA ILE A 5 -40.07 17.88 19.48
C ILE A 5 -39.01 18.36 18.47
N LEU A 6 -39.42 19.36 17.71
CA LEU A 6 -38.62 20.23 16.83
C LEU A 6 -37.96 21.34 17.67
N GLY A 7 -36.85 21.82 17.21
CA GLY A 7 -36.24 23.12 17.56
C GLY A 7 -34.70 23.00 17.61
N GLY A 8 -33.90 23.81 16.98
CA GLY A 8 -34.04 25.08 16.36
C GLY A 8 -32.73 25.40 15.64
N VAL A 9 -32.86 26.10 14.54
CA VAL A 9 -31.79 26.66 13.71
C VAL A 9 -31.12 27.80 14.46
N LEU A 10 -29.79 27.82 14.49
CA LEU A 10 -29.01 29.03 14.77
C LEU A 10 -27.94 29.23 13.70
N THR A 11 -28.23 30.09 12.76
CA THR A 11 -27.26 30.68 11.81
C THR A 11 -26.45 31.74 12.55
N LEU A 12 -25.12 31.64 12.47
CA LEU A 12 -24.24 32.78 12.77
C LEU A 12 -23.30 32.96 11.59
N GLY A 13 -23.60 33.96 10.78
CA GLY A 13 -22.71 34.48 9.76
C GLY A 13 -21.65 35.36 10.42
N ALA A 14 -20.40 35.16 10.03
CA ALA A 14 -19.35 36.15 10.24
C ALA A 14 -18.65 36.36 8.90
N ALA A 15 -18.92 37.50 8.27
CA ALA A 15 -18.16 38.05 7.18
C ALA A 15 -16.82 38.59 7.74
N MET A 16 -15.71 38.16 7.16
CA MET A 16 -14.45 38.87 7.35
C MET A 16 -13.95 39.38 5.99
N SER A 17 -13.82 40.70 5.97
CA SER A 17 -13.35 41.62 4.97
C SER A 17 -11.94 41.29 4.48
N ALA A 18 -11.77 41.34 3.15
CA ALA A 18 -10.48 41.36 2.47
C ALA A 18 -9.84 42.75 2.63
N ALA A 19 -8.62 42.79 3.12
CA ALA A 19 -7.74 43.97 2.98
C ALA A 19 -6.70 43.66 1.91
N ALA A 20 -6.85 44.32 0.77
CA ALA A 20 -5.81 44.41 -0.26
C ALA A 20 -4.73 45.38 0.23
N GLN A 21 -3.48 44.99 0.23
CA GLN A 21 -2.34 45.89 0.32
C GLN A 21 -1.57 45.85 -1.01
N ASP A 22 -1.71 46.96 -1.70
CA ASP A 22 -0.95 47.38 -2.85
C ASP A 22 0.44 47.87 -2.42
N HIS A 23 1.50 47.31 -2.99
CA HIS A 23 2.84 47.90 -2.99
C HIS A 23 3.41 47.87 -4.40
N SER A 24 3.09 48.97 -5.12
CA SER A 24 3.83 49.36 -6.31
C SER A 24 5.09 50.16 -5.93
N ALA A 25 6.10 50.00 -6.74
CA ALA A 25 7.19 50.92 -7.11
C ALA A 25 8.60 50.61 -6.52
N HIS A 26 9.52 50.23 -7.41
CA HIS A 26 10.69 50.98 -7.88
C HIS A 26 11.46 50.09 -8.86
N ALA A 27 11.44 50.42 -10.15
CA ALA A 27 12.33 51.26 -10.94
C ALA A 27 13.75 50.69 -11.15
N GLN A 28 13.97 50.27 -12.40
CA GLN A 28 15.13 50.46 -13.30
C GLN A 28 16.55 50.19 -12.77
N HIS A 29 17.22 49.17 -13.36
CA HIS A 29 18.57 49.36 -13.87
C HIS A 29 18.82 48.54 -15.15
N GLN A 30 19.57 49.15 -16.02
CA GLN A 30 19.83 48.96 -17.44
C GLN A 30 20.59 47.68 -17.80
N ALA A 31 20.43 47.32 -19.04
CA ALA A 31 21.07 46.33 -19.86
C ALA A 31 22.60 46.29 -19.82
N HIS A 32 23.19 45.12 -20.00
CA HIS A 32 24.27 44.83 -20.96
C HIS A 32 24.55 43.29 -20.96
N GLY A 33 24.70 42.75 -22.15
CA GLY A 33 25.40 41.50 -22.37
C GLY A 33 24.62 40.44 -23.14
N ALA A 34 24.70 40.50 -24.45
CA ALA A 34 24.35 39.39 -25.34
C ALA A 34 25.37 38.24 -25.15
N HIS A 35 24.89 37.04 -24.86
CA HIS A 35 25.65 35.82 -25.16
C HIS A 35 24.70 34.67 -25.51
N SER A 36 24.86 34.25 -26.75
CA SER A 36 24.73 32.89 -27.33
C SER A 36 23.54 32.04 -26.95
N GLU A 37 22.75 31.82 -27.95
CA GLU A 37 21.77 30.76 -28.13
C GLU A 37 22.41 29.39 -27.84
N HIS A 38 21.98 28.75 -26.78
CA HIS A 38 22.00 27.30 -26.67
C HIS A 38 20.54 26.85 -26.65
N GLU A 39 20.04 26.51 -27.82
CA GLU A 39 18.83 25.72 -27.98
C GLU A 39 19.09 24.31 -27.41
N GLY A 40 18.96 24.15 -26.10
CA GLY A 40 18.73 22.90 -25.45
C GLY A 40 17.24 22.66 -25.36
N HIS A 41 16.63 22.08 -26.39
CA HIS A 41 15.31 21.52 -26.29
C HIS A 41 15.35 20.35 -25.27
N ALA A 42 15.23 20.67 -23.99
CA ALA A 42 14.75 19.70 -23.02
C ALA A 42 13.31 19.38 -23.44
N ALA A 43 13.12 18.24 -24.08
CA ALA A 43 11.80 17.69 -24.29
C ALA A 43 11.20 17.50 -22.89
N HIS A 44 10.39 18.45 -22.45
CA HIS A 44 9.48 18.25 -21.35
C HIS A 44 8.50 17.15 -21.81
N HIS A 45 8.78 15.90 -21.44
CA HIS A 45 7.77 14.89 -21.45
C HIS A 45 6.67 15.37 -20.51
N GLN A 46 5.64 15.97 -21.09
CA GLN A 46 4.40 16.23 -20.38
C GLN A 46 3.82 14.84 -20.09
N HIS A 47 4.05 14.34 -18.89
CA HIS A 47 3.31 13.21 -18.37
C HIS A 47 1.85 13.67 -18.31
N HIS A 48 1.05 13.23 -19.25
CA HIS A 48 -0.40 13.42 -19.20
C HIS A 48 -0.91 12.56 -18.05
N HIS A 49 -1.10 13.17 -16.89
CA HIS A 49 -1.77 12.54 -15.77
C HIS A 49 -3.25 12.40 -16.15
N THR A 50 -3.68 11.17 -16.43
CA THR A 50 -5.09 10.85 -16.61
C THR A 50 -5.64 10.34 -15.29
N ASP A 51 -6.81 10.86 -14.90
CA ASP A 51 -7.54 10.31 -13.77
C ASP A 51 -7.83 8.83 -14.02
N LYS A 52 -7.67 7.99 -12.98
CA LYS A 52 -7.99 6.57 -13.02
C LYS A 52 -9.26 6.30 -12.23
N LEU A 53 -10.19 5.61 -12.86
CA LEU A 53 -11.40 5.11 -12.23
C LEU A 53 -11.41 3.59 -12.35
N VAL A 54 -11.33 2.90 -11.21
CA VAL A 54 -11.44 1.44 -11.13
C VAL A 54 -12.81 1.10 -10.54
N LEU A 55 -13.66 0.46 -11.33
CA LEU A 55 -14.96 0.00 -10.86
C LEU A 55 -14.78 -1.26 -10.00
N ALA A 56 -15.78 -1.55 -9.17
CA ALA A 56 -15.78 -2.76 -8.35
C ALA A 56 -15.48 -4.00 -9.21
N GLU A 57 -14.59 -4.84 -8.75
CA GLU A 57 -14.16 -6.10 -9.38
C GLU A 57 -13.43 -5.96 -10.74
N THR A 58 -13.04 -4.74 -11.13
CA THR A 58 -12.36 -4.51 -12.43
C THR A 58 -10.87 -4.19 -12.31
N GLY A 59 -10.27 -4.21 -11.13
CA GLY A 59 -8.82 -4.03 -10.94
C GLY A 59 -8.01 -5.13 -11.63
N GLU A 60 -6.75 -4.83 -11.96
CA GLU A 60 -5.83 -5.78 -12.56
C GLU A 60 -5.49 -6.90 -11.56
N ALA A 61 -5.72 -8.15 -11.96
CA ALA A 61 -5.35 -9.30 -11.13
C ALA A 61 -3.83 -9.49 -11.13
N VAL A 62 -3.24 -9.47 -9.93
CA VAL A 62 -1.83 -9.81 -9.74
C VAL A 62 -1.71 -11.31 -9.54
N GLU A 63 -0.89 -11.98 -10.34
CA GLU A 63 -0.60 -13.41 -10.15
C GLU A 63 0.13 -13.64 -8.83
N ASN A 64 -0.63 -14.06 -7.82
CA ASN A 64 -0.12 -14.34 -6.47
C ASN A 64 -0.53 -15.77 -6.08
N PRO A 65 0.42 -16.65 -5.70
CA PRO A 65 0.12 -18.02 -5.33
C PRO A 65 -0.54 -18.18 -3.96
N PHE A 66 -0.64 -17.11 -3.17
CA PHE A 66 -1.08 -17.20 -1.77
C PHE A 66 -2.55 -16.84 -1.56
N HIS A 67 -3.01 -15.76 -2.17
CA HIS A 67 -4.39 -15.27 -2.08
C HIS A 67 -4.70 -14.29 -3.22
N PRO A 68 -5.97 -14.05 -3.56
CA PRO A 68 -6.33 -13.08 -4.58
C PRO A 68 -5.85 -11.66 -4.25
N VAL A 69 -5.21 -11.02 -5.23
CA VAL A 69 -4.75 -9.63 -5.16
C VAL A 69 -5.18 -8.91 -6.42
N ARG A 70 -5.71 -7.70 -6.27
CA ARG A 70 -5.98 -6.80 -7.39
C ARG A 70 -5.19 -5.52 -7.22
N LEU A 71 -4.49 -5.10 -8.27
CA LEU A 71 -3.83 -3.81 -8.34
C LEU A 71 -4.86 -2.76 -8.75
N LEU A 72 -5.08 -1.75 -7.93
CA LEU A 72 -6.00 -0.64 -8.18
C LEU A 72 -5.29 0.57 -8.75
N LEU A 73 -4.08 0.85 -8.28
CA LEU A 73 -3.21 1.92 -8.75
C LEU A 73 -1.76 1.45 -8.70
N SER A 74 -1.05 1.49 -9.81
CA SER A 74 0.37 1.17 -9.84
C SER A 74 1.23 2.34 -9.35
N SER A 75 2.45 2.03 -8.93
CA SER A 75 3.42 3.05 -8.57
C SER A 75 3.79 3.95 -9.76
N GLU A 76 3.81 3.40 -10.98
CA GLU A 76 4.04 4.19 -12.20
C GLU A 76 2.94 5.22 -12.42
N GLU A 77 1.66 4.84 -12.26
CA GLU A 77 0.52 5.75 -12.39
C GLU A 77 0.47 6.82 -11.30
N SER A 78 1.05 6.56 -10.14
CA SER A 78 1.18 7.50 -9.02
C SER A 78 2.50 8.27 -9.00
N MET A 79 3.29 8.24 -10.09
CA MET A 79 4.61 8.87 -10.20
C MET A 79 5.68 8.26 -9.27
N GLY A 80 5.55 6.98 -8.92
CA GLY A 80 6.45 6.25 -8.03
C GLY A 80 6.21 6.48 -6.53
N GLU A 81 5.10 7.13 -6.18
CA GLU A 81 4.84 7.49 -4.77
C GLU A 81 4.12 6.40 -4.00
N VAL A 82 3.07 5.80 -4.59
CA VAL A 82 2.28 4.74 -3.94
C VAL A 82 1.80 3.71 -4.94
N ALA A 83 1.64 2.48 -4.47
CA ALA A 83 0.83 1.46 -5.13
C ALA A 83 -0.34 1.08 -4.21
N ILE A 84 -1.52 0.81 -4.79
CA ILE A 84 -2.75 0.51 -4.04
C ILE A 84 -3.32 -0.80 -4.55
N TYR A 85 -3.62 -1.68 -3.60
CA TYR A 85 -4.12 -3.03 -3.85
C TYR A 85 -5.39 -3.30 -3.06
N GLU A 86 -6.18 -4.22 -3.56
CA GLU A 86 -7.18 -4.94 -2.77
C GLU A 86 -6.72 -6.38 -2.58
N PHE A 87 -6.66 -6.79 -1.32
CA PHE A 87 -6.33 -8.15 -0.89
C PHE A 87 -7.57 -8.86 -0.38
N ILE A 88 -7.73 -10.11 -0.79
CA ILE A 88 -8.81 -10.98 -0.33
C ILE A 88 -8.19 -12.18 0.35
N LEU A 89 -8.33 -12.25 1.66
CA LEU A 89 -7.79 -13.33 2.49
C LEU A 89 -8.90 -14.32 2.83
N PRO A 90 -8.82 -15.57 2.35
CA PRO A 90 -9.76 -16.61 2.74
C PRO A 90 -9.82 -16.80 4.26
N PRO A 91 -10.87 -17.43 4.79
CA PRO A 91 -10.92 -17.80 6.21
C PRO A 91 -9.71 -18.64 6.60
N GLN A 92 -9.18 -18.42 7.80
CA GLN A 92 -8.10 -19.21 8.41
C GLN A 92 -6.90 -19.38 7.46
N SER A 93 -6.46 -18.29 6.84
CA SER A 93 -5.38 -18.33 5.85
C SER A 93 -4.21 -17.43 6.22
N PRO A 94 -2.99 -17.77 5.74
CA PRO A 94 -1.84 -16.88 5.86
C PRO A 94 -2.05 -15.60 5.02
N GLY A 95 -1.41 -14.51 5.45
CA GLY A 95 -1.21 -13.30 4.65
C GLY A 95 0.26 -13.20 4.25
N SER A 96 1.06 -12.46 5.03
CA SER A 96 2.52 -12.42 4.88
C SER A 96 3.23 -13.10 6.04
N PRO A 97 4.40 -13.75 5.84
CA PRO A 97 5.26 -14.16 6.94
C PRO A 97 5.79 -12.93 7.70
N PRO A 98 6.40 -13.10 8.89
CA PRO A 98 7.08 -12.00 9.56
C PRO A 98 8.19 -11.44 8.68
N HIS A 99 8.16 -10.13 8.44
CA HIS A 99 9.11 -9.46 7.56
C HIS A 99 9.33 -7.98 7.95
N THR A 100 10.38 -7.41 7.39
CA THR A 100 10.71 -5.99 7.57
C THR A 100 10.98 -5.37 6.19
N HIS A 101 10.31 -4.28 5.87
CA HIS A 101 10.62 -3.46 4.70
C HIS A 101 11.72 -2.46 5.03
N SER A 102 12.71 -2.33 4.17
CA SER A 102 13.72 -1.27 4.27
C SER A 102 13.38 -0.03 3.43
N ARG A 103 12.45 -0.16 2.49
CA ARG A 103 12.16 0.89 1.49
C ARG A 103 10.75 1.45 1.57
N GLU A 104 9.75 0.64 1.96
CA GLU A 104 8.34 0.98 1.93
C GLU A 104 7.74 1.07 3.33
N ASP A 105 6.79 1.99 3.49
CA ASP A 105 5.76 1.90 4.52
C ASP A 105 4.56 1.16 3.94
N GLU A 106 3.88 0.35 4.76
CA GLU A 106 2.63 -0.29 4.41
C GLU A 106 1.47 0.27 5.23
N TYR A 107 0.31 0.39 4.57
CA TYR A 107 -0.91 0.86 5.20
C TYR A 107 -2.04 -0.09 4.88
N PHE A 108 -2.80 -0.49 5.90
CA PHE A 108 -3.97 -1.34 5.76
C PHE A 108 -5.23 -0.61 6.19
N TYR A 109 -6.28 -0.75 5.41
CA TYR A 109 -7.63 -0.38 5.79
C TYR A 109 -8.54 -1.59 5.59
N VAL A 110 -9.19 -2.06 6.65
CA VAL A 110 -10.07 -3.23 6.57
C VAL A 110 -11.40 -2.83 5.95
N LEU A 111 -11.72 -3.39 4.80
CA LEU A 111 -12.97 -3.16 4.08
C LEU A 111 -14.08 -4.08 4.58
N GLN A 112 -13.72 -5.32 4.96
CA GLN A 112 -14.64 -6.34 5.48
C GLN A 112 -13.89 -7.36 6.33
N GLY A 113 -14.54 -7.89 7.36
CA GLY A 113 -13.98 -8.94 8.21
C GLY A 113 -13.01 -8.44 9.26
N THR A 114 -12.01 -9.27 9.58
CA THR A 114 -10.99 -8.97 10.59
C THR A 114 -9.61 -9.40 10.14
N LEU A 115 -8.59 -8.67 10.54
CA LEU A 115 -7.18 -8.96 10.25
C LEU A 115 -6.40 -9.06 11.55
N ASP A 116 -5.63 -10.14 11.71
CA ASP A 116 -4.65 -10.25 12.77
C ASP A 116 -3.30 -9.72 12.28
N ILE A 117 -2.66 -8.86 13.06
CA ILE A 117 -1.39 -8.21 12.72
C ILE A 117 -0.41 -8.40 13.87
N LEU A 118 0.82 -8.85 13.58
CA LEU A 118 1.97 -8.66 14.43
C LEU A 118 2.59 -7.29 14.12
N SER A 119 2.69 -6.43 15.10
CA SER A 119 3.35 -5.13 14.99
C SER A 119 3.91 -4.73 16.35
N ASP A 120 5.09 -4.14 16.38
CA ASP A 120 5.79 -3.75 17.61
C ASP A 120 5.89 -4.91 18.63
N GLY A 121 6.16 -6.12 18.15
CA GLY A 121 6.30 -7.34 18.97
C GLY A 121 5.01 -7.84 19.61
N SER A 122 3.84 -7.28 19.24
CA SER A 122 2.54 -7.70 19.78
C SER A 122 1.53 -8.03 18.68
N VAL A 123 0.69 -9.04 18.95
CA VAL A 123 -0.43 -9.39 18.07
C VAL A 123 -1.63 -8.51 18.40
N LYS A 124 -2.21 -7.92 17.38
CA LYS A 124 -3.42 -7.09 17.45
C LYS A 124 -4.41 -7.57 16.41
N ARG A 125 -5.70 -7.56 16.73
CA ARG A 125 -6.78 -7.78 15.76
C ARG A 125 -7.41 -6.43 15.43
N ILE A 126 -7.53 -6.15 14.15
CA ILE A 126 -8.28 -5.00 13.60
C ILE A 126 -9.47 -5.51 12.81
N SER A 127 -10.50 -4.67 12.67
CA SER A 127 -11.80 -5.01 12.10
C SER A 127 -12.20 -4.00 11.03
N GLU A 128 -13.31 -4.26 10.36
CA GLU A 128 -13.90 -3.35 9.38
C GLU A 128 -13.91 -1.89 9.85
N GLY A 129 -13.38 -0.99 9.01
CA GLY A 129 -13.21 0.44 9.31
C GLY A 129 -11.92 0.79 10.06
N ASP A 130 -11.18 -0.18 10.57
CA ASP A 130 -9.89 0.08 11.24
C ASP A 130 -8.76 0.29 10.24
N PHE A 131 -7.76 1.04 10.67
CA PHE A 131 -6.56 1.38 9.89
C PHE A 131 -5.29 1.02 10.65
N ALA A 132 -4.30 0.46 9.93
CA ALA A 132 -2.97 0.22 10.45
C ALA A 132 -1.90 0.88 9.56
N ALA A 133 -0.88 1.48 10.18
CA ALA A 133 0.31 1.98 9.50
C ALA A 133 1.52 1.19 9.99
N LEU A 134 2.09 0.37 9.13
CA LEU A 134 3.26 -0.47 9.38
C LEU A 134 4.47 0.20 8.73
N LYS A 135 5.37 0.70 9.56
CA LYS A 135 6.48 1.53 9.09
C LYS A 135 7.67 0.68 8.67
N ARG A 136 8.36 1.11 7.61
CA ARG A 136 9.66 0.55 7.23
C ARG A 136 10.60 0.48 8.43
N GLY A 137 11.43 -0.54 8.47
CA GLY A 137 12.34 -0.81 9.58
C GLY A 137 11.70 -1.51 10.78
N ASN A 138 10.37 -1.62 10.86
CA ASN A 138 9.67 -2.36 11.89
C ASN A 138 9.19 -3.71 11.37
N ALA A 139 9.52 -4.78 12.09
CA ALA A 139 9.06 -6.12 11.74
C ALA A 139 7.54 -6.25 11.96
N HIS A 140 6.86 -6.81 10.96
CA HIS A 140 5.42 -7.05 11.03
C HIS A 140 5.03 -8.27 10.20
N MET A 141 3.80 -8.73 10.39
CA MET A 141 3.11 -9.73 9.57
C MET A 141 1.61 -9.58 9.72
N PHE A 142 0.85 -10.22 8.84
CA PHE A 142 -0.60 -10.28 8.96
C PHE A 142 -1.15 -11.62 8.48
N TRP A 143 -2.34 -12.00 8.97
CA TRP A 143 -3.06 -13.20 8.56
C TRP A 143 -4.56 -13.05 8.86
N ASN A 144 -5.38 -13.90 8.24
CA ASN A 144 -6.78 -14.02 8.59
C ASN A 144 -6.98 -15.23 9.53
N GLY A 145 -7.05 -14.98 10.82
CA GLY A 145 -7.34 -16.01 11.82
C GLY A 145 -8.83 -16.22 12.12
N SER A 146 -9.73 -15.60 11.33
CA SER A 146 -11.18 -15.70 11.50
C SER A 146 -11.80 -16.79 10.61
N ASP A 147 -13.06 -17.14 10.87
CA ASP A 147 -13.84 -18.08 10.08
C ASP A 147 -14.53 -17.44 8.86
N THR A 148 -14.31 -16.16 8.61
CA THR A 148 -14.86 -15.41 7.49
C THR A 148 -13.76 -14.82 6.62
N GLU A 149 -14.09 -14.53 5.37
CA GLU A 149 -13.20 -13.80 4.46
C GLU A 149 -12.86 -12.40 5.00
N THR A 150 -11.64 -11.97 4.77
CA THR A 150 -11.19 -10.61 5.06
C THR A 150 -10.83 -9.89 3.76
N GLN A 151 -11.38 -8.71 3.56
CA GLN A 151 -11.02 -7.82 2.45
C GLN A 151 -10.34 -6.58 3.00
N LEU A 152 -9.22 -6.21 2.42
CA LEU A 152 -8.49 -5.02 2.84
C LEU A 152 -7.95 -4.22 1.65
N LEU A 153 -7.93 -2.92 1.82
CA LEU A 153 -7.16 -2.02 1.00
C LEU A 153 -5.75 -1.96 1.58
N MET A 154 -4.76 -2.30 0.76
CA MET A 154 -3.36 -2.20 1.10
C MET A 154 -2.72 -1.12 0.23
N MET A 155 -1.89 -0.28 0.84
CA MET A 155 -1.10 0.74 0.15
C MET A 155 0.36 0.62 0.55
N THR A 156 1.26 0.73 -0.43
CA THR A 156 2.70 0.80 -0.17
C THR A 156 3.27 2.09 -0.73
N THR A 157 4.27 2.65 -0.06
CA THR A 157 5.02 3.78 -0.61
C THR A 157 6.11 3.27 -1.55
N GLY A 158 6.32 3.95 -2.68
CA GLY A 158 7.32 3.53 -3.68
C GLY A 158 6.91 2.33 -4.52
N ALA A 159 7.85 1.81 -5.31
CA ALA A 159 7.60 0.80 -6.33
C ALA A 159 8.17 -0.60 -5.99
N SER A 160 8.97 -0.74 -4.93
CA SER A 160 9.78 -1.95 -4.74
C SER A 160 8.94 -3.16 -4.34
N PHE A 161 7.88 -2.96 -3.52
CA PHE A 161 6.94 -4.02 -3.18
C PHE A 161 6.10 -4.47 -4.39
N GLU A 162 5.67 -3.54 -5.23
CA GLU A 162 4.94 -3.85 -6.47
C GLU A 162 5.79 -4.76 -7.36
N GLN A 163 7.05 -4.37 -7.62
CA GLN A 163 8.00 -5.15 -8.40
C GLN A 163 8.29 -6.53 -7.79
N PHE A 164 8.37 -6.61 -6.47
CA PHE A 164 8.48 -7.89 -5.77
C PHE A 164 7.25 -8.76 -6.07
N LEU A 165 6.06 -8.24 -5.86
CA LEU A 165 4.81 -8.99 -5.98
C LEU A 165 4.60 -9.52 -7.41
N GLU A 166 4.87 -8.70 -8.42
CA GLU A 166 4.81 -9.08 -9.83
C GLU A 166 5.86 -10.13 -10.23
N SER A 167 7.00 -10.15 -9.52
CA SER A 167 8.10 -11.07 -9.81
C SER A 167 7.96 -12.44 -9.16
N VAL A 168 7.06 -12.64 -8.19
CA VAL A 168 6.94 -13.90 -7.44
C VAL A 168 6.58 -15.08 -8.36
N SER A 169 5.48 -14.98 -9.10
CA SER A 169 5.03 -16.08 -9.97
C SER A 169 6.02 -16.38 -11.09
N PRO A 170 6.56 -15.41 -11.85
CA PRO A 170 7.61 -15.66 -12.84
C PRO A 170 8.86 -16.32 -12.25
N ARG A 171 9.33 -15.86 -11.08
CA ARG A 171 10.53 -16.41 -10.43
C ARG A 171 10.32 -17.85 -9.97
N LEU A 172 9.15 -18.19 -9.44
CA LEU A 172 8.81 -19.57 -9.06
C LEU A 172 8.69 -20.48 -10.30
N ALA A 173 8.11 -19.98 -11.38
CA ALA A 173 7.99 -20.73 -12.63
C ALA A 173 9.35 -21.03 -13.27
N GLU A 174 10.31 -20.12 -13.17
CA GLU A 174 11.69 -20.31 -13.63
C GLU A 174 12.45 -21.29 -12.73
N ALA A 175 12.42 -21.09 -11.42
CA ALA A 175 13.19 -21.88 -10.45
C ALA A 175 12.67 -23.31 -10.29
N ARG A 176 11.38 -23.55 -10.51
CA ARG A 176 10.70 -24.86 -10.36
C ARG A 176 11.09 -25.59 -9.05
N PRO A 177 10.85 -24.98 -7.90
CA PRO A 177 11.27 -25.56 -6.63
C PRO A 177 10.63 -26.93 -6.41
N ALA A 178 11.41 -27.88 -5.90
CA ALA A 178 10.97 -29.27 -5.71
C ALA A 178 10.18 -29.47 -4.41
N SER A 179 10.14 -28.49 -3.52
CA SER A 179 9.43 -28.56 -2.25
C SER A 179 8.95 -27.17 -1.79
N PRO A 180 8.00 -27.10 -0.84
CA PRO A 180 7.59 -25.83 -0.23
C PRO A 180 8.74 -25.05 0.39
N GLU A 181 9.69 -25.70 1.03
CA GLU A 181 10.87 -25.09 1.63
C GLU A 181 11.76 -24.46 0.56
N ALA A 182 11.96 -25.15 -0.57
CA ALA A 182 12.71 -24.62 -1.70
C ALA A 182 11.99 -23.41 -2.33
N ALA A 183 10.65 -23.44 -2.42
CA ALA A 183 9.87 -22.30 -2.85
C ALA A 183 10.02 -21.10 -1.90
N GLY A 184 9.96 -21.34 -0.60
CA GLY A 184 10.20 -20.33 0.43
C GLY A 184 11.59 -19.70 0.31
N ALA A 185 12.62 -20.49 0.02
CA ALA A 185 13.98 -19.97 -0.20
C ALA A 185 14.08 -19.08 -1.43
N VAL A 186 13.41 -19.44 -2.54
CA VAL A 186 13.34 -18.60 -3.76
C VAL A 186 12.64 -17.27 -3.48
N ILE A 187 11.51 -17.31 -2.76
CA ILE A 187 10.76 -16.10 -2.39
C ILE A 187 11.57 -15.24 -1.44
N GLY A 188 12.25 -15.83 -0.44
CA GLY A 188 13.11 -15.10 0.50
C GLY A 188 14.27 -14.38 -0.20
N GLN A 189 14.88 -15.01 -1.19
CA GLN A 189 15.92 -14.37 -1.99
C GLN A 189 15.37 -13.21 -2.81
N LEU A 190 14.24 -13.40 -3.49
CA LEU A 190 13.56 -12.35 -4.24
C LEU A 190 13.15 -11.19 -3.34
N ALA A 191 12.60 -11.46 -2.16
CA ALA A 191 12.25 -10.47 -1.17
C ALA A 191 13.44 -9.59 -0.78
N ALA A 192 14.60 -10.21 -0.51
CA ALA A 192 15.83 -9.49 -0.17
C ALA A 192 16.32 -8.58 -1.30
N GLU A 193 16.19 -8.97 -2.57
CA GLU A 193 16.49 -8.14 -3.75
C GLU A 193 15.66 -6.84 -3.74
N HIS A 194 14.43 -6.90 -3.21
CA HIS A 194 13.51 -5.77 -3.09
C HIS A 194 13.54 -5.07 -1.71
N GLY A 195 14.50 -5.41 -0.85
CA GLY A 195 14.65 -4.77 0.45
C GLY A 195 13.67 -5.24 1.51
N ILE A 196 13.15 -6.46 1.35
CA ILE A 196 12.25 -7.13 2.30
C ILE A 196 13.02 -8.26 2.97
N GLU A 197 13.17 -8.21 4.29
CA GLU A 197 13.80 -9.25 5.10
C GLU A 197 12.75 -10.12 5.76
N ILE A 198 12.73 -11.42 5.47
CA ILE A 198 11.81 -12.38 6.08
C ILE A 198 12.47 -13.01 7.31
N SER A 199 11.79 -12.97 8.47
CA SER A 199 12.31 -13.39 9.79
C SER A 199 11.36 -14.39 10.43
N MET A 200 11.40 -15.65 9.99
CA MET A 200 10.50 -16.73 10.46
C MET A 200 10.58 -17.00 11.96
N GLU A 201 11.69 -16.68 12.62
CA GLU A 201 11.86 -16.78 14.07
C GLU A 201 10.94 -15.85 14.86
N MET A 202 10.40 -14.83 14.21
CA MET A 202 9.44 -13.89 14.80
C MET A 202 7.98 -14.35 14.67
N MET A 203 7.74 -15.57 14.12
CA MET A 203 6.40 -16.13 13.94
C MET A 203 5.67 -16.27 15.28
N PRO A 204 4.55 -15.55 15.52
CA PRO A 204 3.78 -15.71 16.74
C PRO A 204 3.06 -17.08 16.76
N ALA A 205 2.94 -17.67 17.94
CA ALA A 205 2.28 -18.97 18.10
C ALA A 205 0.83 -18.97 17.55
N ALA A 206 0.14 -17.83 17.61
CA ALA A 206 -1.20 -17.67 17.09
C ALA A 206 -1.29 -17.78 15.55
N ALA A 207 -0.24 -17.42 14.82
CA ALA A 207 -0.19 -17.49 13.36
C ALA A 207 0.38 -18.80 12.83
N ALA A 208 1.23 -19.47 13.61
CA ALA A 208 1.95 -20.67 13.18
C ALA A 208 1.08 -21.77 12.51
N PRO A 209 -0.16 -22.04 12.96
CA PRO A 209 -1.01 -23.05 12.31
C PRO A 209 -1.33 -22.75 10.85
N TYR A 210 -1.42 -21.49 10.45
CA TYR A 210 -1.77 -21.06 9.09
C TYR A 210 -0.60 -21.14 8.10
N TYR A 211 0.63 -21.30 8.62
CA TYR A 211 1.87 -21.43 7.84
C TYR A 211 2.44 -22.86 7.86
N ALA A 212 1.81 -23.76 8.60
CA ALA A 212 2.21 -25.16 8.62
C ALA A 212 1.81 -25.85 7.29
N PRO A 213 2.64 -26.77 6.78
CA PRO A 213 2.22 -27.59 5.66
C PRO A 213 0.97 -28.41 6.05
N PRO A 214 0.08 -28.72 5.09
CA PRO A 214 -1.05 -29.59 5.38
C PRO A 214 -0.53 -30.94 5.93
N PRO A 215 -1.28 -31.59 6.84
CA PRO A 215 -0.91 -32.90 7.34
C PRO A 215 -0.72 -33.86 6.16
N ALA A 216 0.31 -34.71 6.24
CA ALA A 216 0.53 -35.74 5.24
C ALA A 216 -0.68 -36.70 5.24
N GLU A 217 -1.28 -36.92 4.07
CA GLU A 217 -2.34 -37.92 3.88
C GLU A 217 -1.84 -39.37 4.04
#